data_86654a2fc0e410c0e092e869e3af78f9
#
_entry.id   86654a2fc0e410c0e092e869e3af78f9
#
_cell.length_a   1.000
_cell.length_b   1.000
_cell.length_c   1.000
_cell.angle_alpha   90.00
_cell.angle_beta   90.00
_cell.angle_gamma   90.00
#
_symmetry.space_group_name_H-M   'P 1'
#
loop_
_entity.id
_entity.type
_entity.pdbx_description
1 polymer ?
#
loop_
_entity_poly.entity_id
_entity_poly.type
_entity_poly.pdbx_seq_one_letter_code
_entity_poly.pdbx_strand_id
1 'polypeptide(L)'
;MDNQKKYIIALDQGTTSSRAIIFDKNLNTIGKAQKEFTQIFPHPGWVEHNAMEIWASQRSVLTEVIAQSGISLKDVAAIGITNQRETVIVWDKNTGEPVYNAIVWQCRRTAEICEELKSRGLEDYVLC
;
A
#
# COMPACT_ATOMS: atom_id res chain seq x y z
N MET A 1 -17.20 6.38 -32.82
CA MET A 1 -17.38 5.10 -32.13
C MET A 1 -16.99 5.31 -30.69
N ASP A 2 -17.97 5.20 -29.82
CA ASP A 2 -17.82 5.49 -28.40
C ASP A 2 -16.93 4.41 -27.77
N ASN A 3 -15.70 4.78 -27.45
CA ASN A 3 -14.72 3.88 -26.83
C ASN A 3 -15.06 3.77 -25.35
N GLN A 4 -16.18 3.11 -25.02
CA GLN A 4 -16.65 2.97 -23.65
C GLN A 4 -15.61 2.21 -22.84
N LYS A 5 -14.94 2.93 -21.96
CA LYS A 5 -14.09 2.34 -20.93
C LYS A 5 -14.87 1.28 -20.15
N LYS A 6 -14.28 0.09 -19.98
CA LYS A 6 -15.00 -1.10 -19.49
C LYS A 6 -14.52 -1.57 -18.13
N TYR A 7 -13.29 -1.19 -17.75
CA TYR A 7 -12.63 -1.77 -16.58
C TYR A 7 -12.11 -0.71 -15.64
N ILE A 8 -12.05 -1.07 -14.37
CA ILE A 8 -11.37 -0.33 -13.29
C ILE A 8 -10.34 -1.29 -12.69
N ILE A 9 -9.14 -0.77 -12.42
CA ILE A 9 -8.11 -1.50 -11.69
C ILE A 9 -8.07 -0.96 -10.27
N ALA A 10 -8.19 -1.83 -9.27
CA ALA A 10 -8.01 -1.50 -7.86
C ALA A 10 -6.64 -2.02 -7.39
N LEU A 11 -5.81 -1.13 -6.84
CA LEU A 11 -4.55 -1.46 -6.20
C LEU A 11 -4.74 -1.36 -4.68
N ASP A 12 -4.56 -2.48 -4.00
CA ASP A 12 -4.73 -2.58 -2.55
C ASP A 12 -3.38 -2.87 -1.90
N GLN A 13 -2.82 -1.85 -1.24
CA GLN A 13 -1.60 -1.99 -0.46
C GLN A 13 -1.93 -2.35 0.98
N GLY A 14 -1.96 -3.64 1.26
CA GLY A 14 -2.16 -4.16 2.60
C GLY A 14 -0.89 -4.15 3.45
N THR A 15 -1.02 -4.57 4.71
CA THR A 15 0.09 -4.64 5.68
C THR A 15 1.07 -5.77 5.38
N THR A 16 0.58 -6.87 4.82
CA THR A 16 1.39 -8.09 4.59
C THR A 16 1.53 -8.43 3.11
N SER A 17 0.72 -7.83 2.26
CA SER A 17 0.69 -8.15 0.82
C SER A 17 0.19 -6.98 -0.02
N SER A 18 0.63 -6.95 -1.26
CA SER A 18 0.12 -6.08 -2.32
C SER A 18 -0.87 -6.86 -3.17
N ARG A 19 -1.95 -6.22 -3.59
CA ARG A 19 -3.01 -6.84 -4.40
C ARG A 19 -3.41 -5.93 -5.55
N ALA A 20 -3.76 -6.53 -6.68
CA ALA A 20 -4.40 -5.85 -7.79
C ALA A 20 -5.63 -6.64 -8.24
N ILE A 21 -6.75 -5.94 -8.46
CA ILE A 21 -8.01 -6.54 -8.91
C ILE A 21 -8.52 -5.72 -10.10
N ILE A 22 -9.04 -6.40 -11.11
CA ILE A 22 -9.71 -5.78 -12.25
C ILE A 22 -11.21 -6.05 -12.13
N PHE A 23 -12.00 -5.00 -12.19
CA PHE A 23 -13.46 -5.06 -12.21
C PHE A 23 -14.02 -4.61 -13.55
N ASP A 24 -15.10 -5.27 -14.01
CA ASP A 24 -15.92 -4.76 -15.09
C ASP A 24 -16.94 -3.71 -14.59
N LYS A 25 -17.74 -3.13 -15.50
CA LYS A 25 -18.77 -2.15 -15.19
C LYS A 25 -19.93 -2.68 -14.32
N ASN A 26 -20.04 -4.00 -14.19
CA ASN A 26 -21.05 -4.66 -13.35
C ASN A 26 -20.46 -5.10 -12.00
N LEU A 27 -19.22 -4.67 -11.68
CA LEU A 27 -18.46 -5.03 -10.48
C LEU A 27 -18.06 -6.51 -10.41
N ASN A 28 -18.11 -7.23 -11.53
CA ASN A 28 -17.55 -8.58 -11.57
C ASN A 28 -16.02 -8.52 -11.58
N THR A 29 -15.39 -9.37 -10.79
CA THR A 29 -13.93 -9.53 -10.78
C THR A 29 -13.50 -10.27 -12.05
N ILE A 30 -12.72 -9.59 -12.90
CA ILE A 30 -12.19 -10.13 -14.15
C ILE A 30 -10.83 -10.79 -13.94
N GLY A 31 -10.05 -10.27 -13.00
CA GLY A 31 -8.75 -10.83 -12.61
C GLY A 31 -8.31 -10.34 -11.25
N LYS A 32 -7.45 -11.14 -10.61
CA LYS A 32 -6.89 -10.82 -9.29
C LYS A 32 -5.48 -11.40 -9.20
N ALA A 33 -4.54 -10.59 -8.72
CA ALA A 33 -3.20 -11.03 -8.35
C ALA A 33 -2.84 -10.49 -6.96
N GLN A 34 -2.07 -11.25 -6.19
CA GLN A 34 -1.64 -10.88 -4.85
C GLN A 34 -0.24 -11.44 -4.59
N LYS A 35 0.60 -10.65 -3.91
CA LYS A 35 1.95 -11.03 -3.52
C LYS A 35 2.27 -10.52 -2.13
N GLU A 36 2.78 -11.40 -1.28
CA GLU A 36 3.31 -11.05 0.02
C GLU A 36 4.69 -10.39 -0.10
N PHE A 37 5.07 -9.62 0.91
CA PHE A 37 6.39 -9.02 1.06
C PHE A 37 6.91 -9.21 2.49
N THR A 38 8.22 -9.03 2.64
CA THR A 38 8.95 -9.34 3.88
C THR A 38 8.54 -8.41 5.03
N GLN A 39 8.23 -9.01 6.18
CA GLN A 39 8.06 -8.31 7.45
C GLN A 39 9.39 -8.29 8.19
N ILE A 40 9.87 -7.13 8.61
CA ILE A 40 11.17 -6.94 9.25
C ILE A 40 10.95 -6.61 10.73
N PHE A 41 11.58 -7.38 11.62
CA PHE A 41 11.47 -7.23 13.08
C PHE A 41 12.86 -6.99 13.68
N PRO A 42 13.43 -5.76 13.58
CA PRO A 42 14.82 -5.50 13.99
C PRO A 42 15.04 -5.59 15.51
N HIS A 43 14.00 -5.31 16.29
CA HIS A 43 14.00 -5.37 17.75
C HIS A 43 12.64 -5.84 18.26
N PRO A 44 12.52 -6.30 19.52
CA PRO A 44 11.24 -6.63 20.14
C PRO A 44 10.24 -5.47 20.04
N GLY A 45 9.05 -5.72 19.49
CA GLY A 45 8.00 -4.72 19.30
C GLY A 45 8.22 -3.75 18.12
N TRP A 46 9.30 -3.87 17.37
CA TRP A 46 9.54 -3.06 16.18
C TRP A 46 9.08 -3.80 14.93
N VAL A 47 8.41 -3.08 14.05
CA VAL A 47 7.95 -3.63 12.75
C VAL A 47 8.29 -2.62 11.65
N GLU A 48 8.95 -3.12 10.62
CA GLU A 48 9.39 -2.34 9.48
C GLU A 48 9.13 -3.09 8.17
N HIS A 49 9.01 -2.34 7.08
CA HIS A 49 8.95 -2.88 5.73
C HIS A 49 10.01 -2.21 4.83
N ASN A 50 10.50 -2.95 3.85
CA ASN A 50 11.32 -2.38 2.80
C ASN A 50 10.40 -1.69 1.78
N ALA A 51 10.51 -0.35 1.65
CA ALA A 51 9.67 0.44 0.76
C ALA A 51 9.82 0.05 -0.71
N MET A 52 11.04 -0.33 -1.14
CA MET A 52 11.29 -0.76 -2.51
C MET A 52 10.71 -2.14 -2.80
N GLU A 53 10.67 -3.04 -1.80
CA GLU A 53 9.99 -4.33 -1.93
C GLU A 53 8.47 -4.16 -2.06
N ILE A 54 7.86 -3.26 -1.27
CA ILE A 54 6.45 -2.88 -1.42
C ILE A 54 6.17 -2.40 -2.85
N TRP A 55 6.98 -1.47 -3.36
CA TRP A 55 6.86 -0.96 -4.72
C TRP A 55 6.99 -2.07 -5.77
N ALA A 56 8.01 -2.92 -5.63
CA ALA A 56 8.23 -4.03 -6.56
C ALA A 56 7.07 -5.04 -6.55
N SER A 57 6.54 -5.36 -5.35
CA SER A 57 5.39 -6.28 -5.22
C SER A 57 4.12 -5.69 -5.85
N GLN A 58 3.84 -4.39 -5.63
CA GLN A 58 2.68 -3.72 -6.23
C GLN A 58 2.78 -3.65 -7.75
N ARG A 59 3.95 -3.35 -8.31
CA ARG A 59 4.19 -3.42 -9.76
C ARG A 59 4.00 -4.83 -10.31
N SER A 60 4.51 -5.83 -9.58
CA SER A 60 4.41 -7.24 -9.98
C SER A 60 2.95 -7.67 -10.12
N VAL A 61 2.11 -7.43 -9.09
CA VAL A 61 0.70 -7.84 -9.13
C VAL A 61 -0.12 -7.06 -10.15
N LEU A 62 0.20 -5.79 -10.39
CA LEU A 62 -0.43 -5.01 -11.47
C LEU A 62 -0.12 -5.60 -12.84
N THR A 63 1.15 -5.89 -13.11
CA THR A 63 1.56 -6.49 -14.40
C THR A 63 0.93 -7.87 -14.59
N GLU A 64 0.94 -8.68 -13.53
CA GLU A 64 0.40 -10.04 -13.55
C GLU A 64 -1.11 -10.03 -13.83
N VAL A 65 -1.89 -9.22 -13.13
CA VAL A 65 -3.35 -9.19 -13.29
C VAL A 65 -3.76 -8.72 -14.68
N ILE A 66 -3.02 -7.76 -15.27
CA ILE A 66 -3.26 -7.31 -16.66
C ILE A 66 -2.97 -8.44 -17.63
N ALA A 67 -1.84 -9.13 -17.48
CA ALA A 67 -1.45 -10.23 -18.34
C ALA A 67 -2.45 -11.40 -18.28
N GLN A 68 -2.88 -11.78 -17.07
CA GLN A 68 -3.82 -12.89 -16.86
C GLN A 68 -5.22 -12.58 -17.37
N SER A 69 -5.69 -11.33 -17.23
CA SER A 69 -7.04 -10.94 -17.63
C SER A 69 -7.22 -10.79 -19.14
N GLY A 70 -6.13 -10.58 -19.89
CA GLY A 70 -6.17 -10.35 -21.32
C GLY A 70 -6.86 -9.06 -21.75
N ILE A 71 -7.15 -8.13 -20.82
CA ILE A 71 -7.81 -6.85 -21.14
C ILE A 71 -6.86 -5.92 -21.91
N SER A 72 -7.45 -5.05 -22.73
CA SER A 72 -6.71 -3.93 -23.32
C SER A 72 -6.62 -2.76 -22.32
N LEU A 73 -5.42 -2.23 -22.11
CA LEU A 73 -5.23 -1.03 -21.28
C LEU A 73 -6.01 0.18 -21.81
N LYS A 74 -6.34 0.21 -23.09
CA LYS A 74 -7.19 1.24 -23.69
C LYS A 74 -8.62 1.23 -23.14
N ASP A 75 -9.08 0.07 -22.65
CA ASP A 75 -10.42 -0.11 -22.08
C ASP A 75 -10.46 0.19 -20.57
N VAL A 76 -9.32 0.51 -19.94
CA VAL A 76 -9.27 0.88 -18.53
C VAL A 76 -9.73 2.33 -18.34
N ALA A 77 -10.72 2.53 -17.49
CA ALA A 77 -11.30 3.84 -17.18
C ALA A 77 -10.50 4.58 -16.12
N ALA A 78 -10.09 3.87 -15.07
CA ALA A 78 -9.42 4.45 -13.91
C ALA A 78 -8.62 3.39 -13.14
N ILE A 79 -7.71 3.89 -12.30
CA ILE A 79 -7.03 3.11 -11.27
C ILE A 79 -7.42 3.72 -9.93
N GLY A 80 -7.97 2.91 -9.03
CA GLY A 80 -8.18 3.23 -7.64
C GLY A 80 -7.05 2.68 -6.79
N ILE A 81 -6.60 3.43 -5.80
CA ILE A 81 -5.50 3.03 -4.91
C ILE A 81 -5.96 3.16 -3.47
N THR A 82 -5.77 2.10 -2.69
CA THR A 82 -5.82 2.18 -1.23
C THR A 82 -4.42 1.92 -0.66
N ASN A 83 -4.01 2.76 0.29
CA ASN A 83 -2.68 2.72 0.87
C ASN A 83 -2.65 1.86 2.15
N GLN A 84 -1.45 1.51 2.58
CA GLN A 84 -1.19 1.03 3.94
C GLN A 84 -1.17 2.25 4.87
N ARG A 85 -2.27 2.49 5.59
CA ARG A 85 -2.42 3.65 6.48
C ARG A 85 -1.38 3.64 7.60
N GLU A 86 -1.07 4.84 8.13
CA GLU A 86 -0.20 5.04 9.30
C GLU A 86 1.18 4.39 9.14
N THR A 87 1.66 4.36 7.89
CA THR A 87 2.99 3.89 7.53
C THR A 87 3.80 5.05 7.02
N VAL A 88 4.98 5.29 7.61
CA VAL A 88 5.83 6.43 7.29
C VAL A 88 7.01 5.98 6.43
N ILE A 89 7.18 6.67 5.31
CA ILE A 89 8.34 6.51 4.42
C ILE A 89 8.94 7.89 4.19
N VAL A 90 10.26 8.01 4.38
CA VAL A 90 11.05 9.19 4.02
C VAL A 90 12.03 8.80 2.94
N TRP A 91 12.13 9.61 1.87
CA TRP A 91 13.02 9.35 0.74
C TRP A 91 13.73 10.61 0.27
N ASP A 92 14.88 10.43 -0.36
CA ASP A 92 15.59 11.53 -1.02
C ASP A 92 14.82 11.94 -2.30
N LYS A 93 14.45 13.23 -2.39
CA LYS A 93 13.64 13.73 -3.52
C LYS A 93 14.35 13.70 -4.87
N ASN A 94 15.69 13.68 -4.88
CA ASN A 94 16.46 13.72 -6.10
C ASN A 94 16.74 12.32 -6.65
N THR A 95 16.97 11.34 -5.76
CA THR A 95 17.28 9.96 -6.14
C THR A 95 16.07 9.05 -6.13
N GLY A 96 15.05 9.37 -5.31
CA GLY A 96 13.89 8.51 -5.05
C GLY A 96 14.20 7.36 -4.06
N GLU A 97 15.42 7.30 -3.51
CA GLU A 97 15.82 6.24 -2.59
C GLU A 97 15.28 6.48 -1.18
N PRO A 98 14.66 5.47 -0.53
CA PRO A 98 14.28 5.57 0.86
C PRO A 98 15.51 5.72 1.76
N VAL A 99 15.45 6.65 2.71
CA VAL A 99 16.56 6.87 3.66
C VAL A 99 16.56 5.83 4.79
N TYR A 100 15.45 5.14 4.99
CA TYR A 100 15.26 4.08 5.98
C TYR A 100 14.09 3.18 5.59
N ASN A 101 13.94 2.03 6.25
CA ASN A 101 12.76 1.19 6.10
C ASN A 101 11.47 1.96 6.47
N ALA A 102 10.37 1.58 5.88
CA ALA A 102 9.05 2.08 6.27
C ALA A 102 8.74 1.66 7.71
N ILE A 103 8.43 2.61 8.58
CA ILE A 103 7.95 2.35 9.93
C ILE A 103 6.44 2.21 9.86
N VAL A 104 5.91 1.06 10.28
CA VAL A 104 4.51 0.70 10.08
C VAL A 104 3.67 0.86 11.35
N TRP A 105 2.36 0.95 11.19
CA TRP A 105 1.40 1.17 12.27
C TRP A 105 1.48 0.15 13.42
N GLN A 106 1.94 -1.06 13.16
CA GLN A 106 2.13 -2.12 14.17
C GLN A 106 3.34 -1.88 15.08
N CYS A 107 4.25 -0.99 14.67
CA CYS A 107 5.50 -0.74 15.40
C CYS A 107 5.25 -0.08 16.74
N ARG A 108 5.85 -0.62 17.80
CA ARG A 108 5.69 -0.14 19.19
C ARG A 108 6.85 0.72 19.69
N ARG A 109 7.80 1.10 18.81
CA ARG A 109 8.97 1.91 19.21
C ARG A 109 8.62 3.26 19.83
N THR A 110 7.44 3.81 19.55
CA THR A 110 6.97 5.09 20.06
C THR A 110 6.01 4.96 21.24
N ALA A 111 5.79 3.76 21.78
CA ALA A 111 4.84 3.54 22.87
C ALA A 111 5.14 4.41 24.11
N GLU A 112 6.41 4.50 24.51
CA GLU A 112 6.83 5.33 25.66
C GLU A 112 6.56 6.81 25.41
N ILE A 113 6.79 7.30 24.18
CA ILE A 113 6.50 8.69 23.80
C ILE A 113 4.99 8.95 23.88
N CYS A 114 4.16 8.00 23.43
CA CYS A 114 2.71 8.13 23.53
C CYS A 114 2.24 8.21 24.99
N GLU A 115 2.79 7.37 25.86
CA GLU A 115 2.45 7.42 27.29
C GLU A 115 2.91 8.74 27.96
N GLU A 116 4.07 9.26 27.58
CA GLU A 116 4.53 10.58 28.03
C GLU A 116 3.56 11.69 27.60
N LEU A 117 3.15 11.70 26.33
CA LEU A 117 2.19 12.69 25.82
C LEU A 117 0.84 12.61 26.53
N LYS A 118 0.34 11.41 26.81
CA LYS A 118 -0.89 11.20 27.58
C LYS A 118 -0.74 11.75 29.02
N SER A 119 0.36 11.44 29.68
CA SER A 119 0.62 11.93 31.06
C SER A 119 0.66 13.46 31.15
N ARG A 120 0.98 14.13 30.04
CA ARG A 120 0.96 15.60 29.90
C ARG A 120 -0.43 16.16 29.55
N GLY A 121 -1.46 15.33 29.46
CA GLY A 121 -2.82 15.74 29.12
C GLY A 121 -3.02 16.18 27.66
N LEU A 122 -2.17 15.68 26.74
CA LEU A 122 -2.21 16.06 25.33
C LEU A 122 -3.07 15.12 24.47
N GLU A 123 -3.77 14.17 25.08
CA GLU A 123 -4.58 13.16 24.37
C GLU A 123 -5.69 13.80 23.52
N ASP A 124 -6.38 14.81 24.09
CA ASP A 124 -7.47 15.50 23.40
C ASP A 124 -7.02 16.25 22.13
N TYR A 125 -5.75 16.66 22.06
CA TYR A 125 -5.19 17.32 20.87
C TYR A 125 -4.94 16.35 19.71
N VAL A 126 -4.87 15.06 19.97
CA VAL A 126 -4.56 14.02 18.97
C VAL A 126 -5.84 13.34 18.47
N LEU A 127 -6.91 13.35 19.28
CA LEU A 127 -8.18 12.71 18.96
C LEU A 127 -9.17 13.61 18.21
N CYS A 128 -8.78 14.83 17.86
CA CYS A 128 -9.62 15.78 17.10
C CYS A 128 -9.70 15.47 15.63
#